data_c590d911f8e140c1063524c9617873ad
#
_entry.id   c590d911f8e140c1063524c9617873ad
#
_cell.length_a   1.000
_cell.length_b   1.000
_cell.length_c   1.000
_cell.angle_alpha   90.00
_cell.angle_beta   90.00
_cell.angle_gamma   90.00
#
_symmetry.space_group_name_H-M   'P 1'
#
loop_
_entity.id
_entity.type
_entity.pdbx_description
1 polymer ?
#
loop_
_entity_poly.entity_id
_entity_poly.type
_entity_poly.pdbx_seq_one_letter_code
_entity_poly.pdbx_strand_id
1 'polypeptide(L)'
;VMTSSNEWNAVIFLVKYSARTNENKIGFGQSNVWYANNNNHKDFVFDILNYIEKENQREQAITKNHINDFEDNKLNNSIKHSKIITKKFEYSSEIKDKSAPLYTRKGQAYFKRDRQVAINALNHASFKCEIDPQHKTFIRKKDSLPYMEAHHLIPMAFQNEFEYSLDIEENIVSLCSNCHNEIHYGKNNKELITALYNKREKLLKAKKIDISLEKLLSYYDLNENDDN
;
A
#
# COMPACT_ATOMS: atom_id res chain seq x y z
N VAL A 1 -4.12 7.76 42.26
CA VAL A 1 -4.60 9.15 42.21
C VAL A 1 -3.44 9.99 41.70
N MET A 2 -3.60 10.58 40.57
CA MET A 2 -2.57 11.39 39.95
C MET A 2 -2.52 12.78 40.56
N THR A 3 -1.32 13.34 40.67
CA THR A 3 -1.07 14.57 41.38
C THR A 3 -0.69 15.74 40.46
N SER A 4 -0.45 15.49 39.18
CA SER A 4 -0.13 16.55 38.23
C SER A 4 -1.05 16.54 36.98
N SER A 5 -1.26 17.71 36.39
CA SER A 5 -2.10 17.86 35.20
C SER A 5 -1.55 17.11 33.96
N ASN A 6 -0.23 16.96 33.88
CA ASN A 6 0.43 16.27 32.78
C ASN A 6 0.24 14.75 32.85
N GLU A 7 0.25 14.18 34.04
CA GLU A 7 -0.02 12.76 34.27
C GLU A 7 -1.48 12.42 33.95
N TRP A 8 -2.42 13.29 34.29
CA TRP A 8 -3.82 13.14 33.92
C TRP A 8 -4.05 13.17 32.41
N ASN A 9 -3.35 14.01 31.68
CA ASN A 9 -3.45 14.08 30.23
C ASN A 9 -2.95 12.78 29.57
N ALA A 10 -1.88 12.22 30.08
CA ALA A 10 -1.38 10.92 29.61
C ALA A 10 -2.38 9.79 29.88
N VAL A 11 -2.99 9.76 31.07
CA VAL A 11 -4.01 8.74 31.42
C VAL A 11 -5.26 8.89 30.59
N ILE A 12 -5.77 10.10 30.37
CA ILE A 12 -6.95 10.35 29.54
C ILE A 12 -6.71 9.89 28.09
N PHE A 13 -5.51 10.09 27.57
CA PHE A 13 -5.14 9.65 26.25
C PHE A 13 -5.13 8.13 26.15
N LEU A 14 -4.56 7.46 27.12
CA LEU A 14 -4.55 5.99 27.21
C LEU A 14 -5.96 5.40 27.29
N VAL A 15 -6.85 6.00 28.05
CA VAL A 15 -8.27 5.59 28.13
C VAL A 15 -8.95 5.65 26.78
N LYS A 16 -8.77 6.73 26.03
CA LYS A 16 -9.36 6.86 24.69
C LYS A 16 -8.80 5.85 23.70
N TYR A 17 -7.51 5.50 23.85
CA TYR A 17 -6.85 4.59 22.93
C TYR A 17 -7.22 3.14 23.18
N SER A 18 -7.24 2.71 24.42
CA SER A 18 -7.56 1.33 24.78
C SER A 18 -9.04 0.96 24.54
N ALA A 19 -9.94 1.93 24.55
CA ALA A 19 -11.34 1.71 24.19
C ALA A 19 -11.55 1.31 22.71
N ARG A 20 -10.55 1.55 21.84
CA ARG A 20 -10.61 1.25 20.41
C ARG A 20 -10.00 -0.10 20.04
N THR A 21 -9.07 -0.64 20.82
CA THR A 21 -8.21 -1.73 20.36
C THR A 21 -8.60 -3.11 20.83
N ASN A 22 -9.57 -3.28 21.73
CA ASN A 22 -9.92 -4.59 22.32
C ASN A 22 -8.73 -5.42 22.84
N GLU A 23 -7.52 -4.88 22.81
CA GLU A 23 -6.33 -5.56 23.32
C GLU A 23 -6.21 -5.33 24.83
N ASN A 24 -6.36 -6.40 25.58
CA ASN A 24 -6.41 -6.48 27.03
C ASN A 24 -5.16 -6.04 27.78
N LYS A 25 -4.24 -5.33 27.16
CA LYS A 25 -2.94 -5.00 27.80
C LYS A 25 -2.80 -3.57 28.27
N ILE A 26 -3.55 -2.65 27.72
CA ILE A 26 -3.61 -1.24 28.17
C ILE A 26 -5.08 -0.85 28.07
N GLY A 27 -5.84 -0.98 29.09
CA GLY A 27 -7.25 -0.73 28.98
C GLY A 27 -7.94 -0.38 30.27
N PHE A 28 -8.75 0.61 30.20
CA PHE A 28 -9.88 0.76 31.07
C PHE A 28 -11.03 -0.13 30.57
N GLY A 29 -10.85 -1.43 30.71
CA GLY A 29 -11.97 -2.32 30.93
C GLY A 29 -12.30 -2.25 32.42
N GLN A 30 -13.51 -2.58 32.81
CA GLN A 30 -13.96 -2.50 34.21
C GLN A 30 -13.09 -3.26 35.23
N SER A 31 -11.98 -3.90 34.81
CA SER A 31 -11.14 -4.73 35.67
C SER A 31 -9.62 -4.60 35.51
N ASN A 32 -9.12 -3.81 34.56
CA ASN A 32 -7.66 -3.72 34.34
C ASN A 32 -7.17 -2.29 34.42
N VAL A 33 -6.84 -1.86 35.61
CA VAL A 33 -6.12 -0.61 35.84
C VAL A 33 -4.62 -0.94 35.89
N TRP A 34 -3.85 -0.35 34.98
CA TRP A 34 -2.40 -0.42 35.04
C TRP A 34 -1.88 0.55 36.10
N TYR A 35 -1.14 0.03 37.06
CA TYR A 35 -0.44 0.85 38.06
C TYR A 35 1.04 0.90 37.69
N ALA A 36 1.53 2.06 37.28
CA ALA A 36 2.97 2.31 37.31
C ALA A 36 3.37 2.58 38.75
N ASN A 37 4.23 1.76 39.32
CA ASN A 37 4.87 2.08 40.58
C ASN A 37 6.10 2.95 40.31
N ASN A 38 6.63 3.58 41.38
CA ASN A 38 7.77 4.50 41.26
C ASN A 38 9.05 3.86 40.68
N ASN A 39 9.12 2.53 40.59
CA ASN A 39 10.31 1.82 40.13
C ASN A 39 10.26 1.49 38.61
N ASN A 40 9.07 1.45 38.00
CA ASN A 40 8.91 1.13 36.58
C ASN A 40 8.21 2.24 35.77
N HIS A 41 8.09 3.43 36.34
CA HIS A 41 7.37 4.53 35.70
C HIS A 41 8.00 4.95 34.36
N LYS A 42 9.33 4.93 34.22
CA LYS A 42 10.02 5.28 32.98
C LYS A 42 9.78 4.25 31.89
N ASP A 43 9.87 2.98 32.23
CA ASP A 43 9.64 1.88 31.29
C ASP A 43 8.20 1.87 30.81
N PHE A 44 7.25 2.08 31.72
CA PHE A 44 5.84 2.17 31.41
C PHE A 44 5.50 3.34 30.46
N VAL A 45 6.08 4.53 30.70
CA VAL A 45 5.90 5.68 29.79
C VAL A 45 6.52 5.42 28.43
N PHE A 46 7.69 4.78 28.40
CA PHE A 46 8.36 4.41 27.14
C PHE A 46 7.55 3.40 26.33
N ASP A 47 7.02 2.38 26.97
CA ASP A 47 6.16 1.38 26.32
C ASP A 47 4.89 2.00 25.74
N ILE A 48 4.29 2.93 26.46
CA ILE A 48 3.13 3.68 25.99
C ILE A 48 3.46 4.53 24.76
N LEU A 49 4.57 5.27 24.81
CA LEU A 49 4.98 6.12 23.69
C LEU A 49 5.26 5.27 22.46
N ASN A 50 5.96 4.16 22.60
CA ASN A 50 6.20 3.21 21.54
C ASN A 50 4.90 2.62 20.96
N TYR A 51 3.96 2.28 21.84
CA TYR A 51 2.64 1.79 21.39
C TYR A 51 1.88 2.86 20.61
N ILE A 52 1.83 4.10 21.10
CA ILE A 52 1.18 5.22 20.42
C ILE A 52 1.81 5.48 19.06
N GLU A 53 3.13 5.47 18.99
CA GLU A 53 3.85 5.67 17.74
C GLU A 53 3.56 4.57 16.73
N LYS A 54 3.56 3.32 17.17
CA LYS A 54 3.21 2.16 16.35
C LYS A 54 1.78 2.24 15.81
N GLU A 55 0.81 2.62 16.64
CA GLU A 55 -0.58 2.78 16.21
C GLU A 55 -0.76 3.97 15.26
N ASN A 56 -0.09 5.09 15.51
CA ASN A 56 -0.10 6.23 14.59
C ASN A 56 0.47 5.86 13.21
N GLN A 57 1.55 5.08 13.17
CA GLN A 57 2.12 4.55 11.93
C GLN A 57 1.12 3.63 11.22
N ARG A 58 0.44 2.76 11.97
CA ARG A 58 -0.59 1.87 11.43
C ARG A 58 -1.80 2.63 10.85
N GLU A 59 -2.33 3.63 11.56
CA GLU A 59 -3.41 4.49 11.06
C GLU A 59 -2.98 5.27 9.79
N GLN A 60 -1.73 5.74 9.74
CA GLN A 60 -1.19 6.39 8.57
C GLN A 60 -1.05 5.42 7.38
N ALA A 61 -0.60 4.19 7.62
CA ALA A 61 -0.50 3.16 6.59
C ALA A 61 -1.88 2.81 6.02
N ILE A 62 -2.87 2.57 6.88
CA ILE A 62 -4.26 2.31 6.47
C ILE A 62 -4.78 3.47 5.60
N THR A 63 -4.54 4.71 6.01
CA THR A 63 -4.97 5.89 5.25
C THR A 63 -4.28 5.99 3.90
N LYS A 64 -2.97 5.70 3.83
CA LYS A 64 -2.21 5.68 2.58
C LYS A 64 -2.74 4.60 1.63
N ASN A 65 -3.00 3.41 2.14
CA ASN A 65 -3.53 2.30 1.35
C ASN A 65 -4.92 2.64 0.78
N HIS A 66 -5.82 3.23 1.56
CA HIS A 66 -7.12 3.67 1.07
C HIS A 66 -7.04 4.70 -0.06
N ILE A 67 -6.13 5.67 0.04
CA ILE A 67 -5.92 6.66 -1.03
C ILE A 67 -5.34 5.98 -2.26
N ASN A 68 -4.40 5.07 -2.07
CA ASN A 68 -3.81 4.32 -3.17
C ASN A 68 -4.87 3.52 -3.93
N ASP A 69 -5.69 2.76 -3.23
CA ASP A 69 -6.78 1.96 -3.80
C ASP A 69 -7.81 2.83 -4.54
N PHE A 70 -8.17 3.98 -3.97
CA PHE A 70 -9.08 4.92 -4.62
C PHE A 70 -8.52 5.44 -5.95
N GLU A 71 -7.25 5.84 -5.99
CA GLU A 71 -6.62 6.36 -7.20
C GLU A 71 -6.35 5.25 -8.23
N ASP A 72 -6.02 4.02 -7.81
CA ASP A 72 -5.89 2.87 -8.70
C ASP A 72 -7.24 2.46 -9.31
N ASN A 73 -8.31 2.49 -8.53
CA ASN A 73 -9.67 2.29 -9.03
C ASN A 73 -10.08 3.35 -10.04
N LYS A 74 -9.72 4.62 -9.82
CA LYS A 74 -9.96 5.71 -10.73
C LYS A 74 -9.18 5.54 -12.04
N LEU A 75 -7.91 5.13 -11.96
CA LEU A 75 -7.09 4.78 -13.12
C LEU A 75 -7.75 3.67 -13.94
N ASN A 76 -8.07 2.54 -13.32
CA ASN A 76 -8.69 1.38 -13.97
C ASN A 76 -10.06 1.73 -14.56
N ASN A 77 -10.88 2.54 -13.88
CA ASN A 77 -12.13 3.06 -14.44
C ASN A 77 -11.90 3.92 -15.68
N SER A 78 -10.87 4.75 -15.71
CA SER A 78 -10.52 5.55 -16.88
C SER A 78 -10.11 4.69 -18.08
N ILE A 79 -9.36 3.62 -17.84
CA ILE A 79 -8.95 2.62 -18.83
C ILE A 79 -10.18 1.84 -19.34
N LYS A 80 -11.03 1.37 -18.42
CA LYS A 80 -12.25 0.62 -18.71
C LYS A 80 -13.17 1.36 -19.69
N HIS A 81 -13.26 2.68 -19.58
CA HIS A 81 -14.16 3.52 -20.39
C HIS A 81 -13.48 4.08 -21.65
N SER A 82 -12.20 3.81 -21.88
CA SER A 82 -11.49 4.23 -23.08
C SER A 82 -11.39 3.08 -24.12
N LYS A 83 -11.29 3.45 -25.40
CA LYS A 83 -10.86 2.51 -26.45
C LYS A 83 -9.34 2.43 -26.42
N ILE A 84 -8.79 1.23 -26.30
CA ILE A 84 -7.36 0.98 -26.36
C ILE A 84 -6.97 0.60 -27.77
N ILE A 85 -5.89 1.20 -28.24
CA ILE A 85 -5.24 0.81 -29.48
C ILE A 85 -4.03 -0.02 -29.08
N THR A 86 -4.01 -1.28 -29.48
CA THR A 86 -2.87 -2.16 -29.19
C THR A 86 -1.65 -1.71 -29.98
N LYS A 87 -0.54 -1.59 -29.29
CA LYS A 87 0.77 -1.31 -29.90
C LYS A 87 1.78 -2.23 -29.24
N LYS A 88 2.77 -2.69 -30.02
CA LYS A 88 3.94 -3.31 -29.41
C LYS A 88 4.62 -2.26 -28.54
N PHE A 89 4.77 -2.57 -27.27
CA PHE A 89 5.44 -1.69 -26.29
C PHE A 89 6.72 -2.38 -25.81
N GLU A 90 7.80 -1.64 -25.78
CA GLU A 90 9.07 -2.08 -25.21
C GLU A 90 9.48 -1.08 -24.12
N TYR A 91 10.06 -1.58 -23.03
CA TYR A 91 10.53 -0.72 -21.95
C TYR A 91 11.58 0.26 -22.43
N SER A 92 11.41 1.53 -22.06
CA SER A 92 12.39 2.58 -22.33
C SER A 92 13.62 2.42 -21.45
N SER A 93 14.78 2.93 -21.86
CA SER A 93 15.94 3.07 -20.98
C SER A 93 15.89 4.35 -20.14
N GLU A 94 14.99 5.28 -20.46
CA GLU A 94 14.88 6.56 -19.78
C GLU A 94 14.42 6.41 -18.32
N ILE A 95 14.99 7.23 -17.45
CA ILE A 95 14.60 7.34 -16.05
C ILE A 95 13.63 8.50 -15.95
N LYS A 96 12.45 8.27 -15.39
CA LYS A 96 11.40 9.27 -15.27
C LYS A 96 11.47 9.96 -13.91
N ASP A 97 11.54 11.29 -13.92
CA ASP A 97 11.46 12.09 -12.70
C ASP A 97 10.08 12.00 -12.06
N LYS A 98 10.03 12.04 -10.74
CA LYS A 98 8.75 12.06 -10.02
C LYS A 98 8.05 13.40 -10.18
N SER A 99 6.74 13.37 -10.33
CA SER A 99 5.91 14.58 -10.32
C SER A 99 5.79 15.15 -8.90
N ALA A 100 5.41 16.44 -8.82
CA ALA A 100 5.03 17.02 -7.54
C ALA A 100 3.77 16.32 -6.97
N PRO A 101 3.67 16.16 -5.64
CA PRO A 101 2.47 15.63 -5.03
C PRO A 101 1.28 16.58 -5.20
N LEU A 102 0.11 16.00 -5.33
CA LEU A 102 -1.18 16.67 -5.22
C LEU A 102 -1.74 16.45 -3.81
N TYR A 103 -2.68 17.28 -3.40
CA TYR A 103 -3.24 17.18 -2.05
C TYR A 103 -4.76 17.04 -2.10
N THR A 104 -5.29 16.14 -1.26
CA THR A 104 -6.72 16.04 -1.02
C THR A 104 -7.22 17.25 -0.25
N ARG A 105 -8.56 17.44 -0.17
CA ARG A 105 -9.14 18.50 0.67
C ARG A 105 -8.78 18.38 2.15
N LYS A 106 -8.38 17.19 2.60
CA LYS A 106 -7.91 16.93 3.97
C LYS A 106 -6.39 17.08 4.13
N GLY A 107 -5.68 17.59 3.12
CA GLY A 107 -4.23 17.81 3.16
C GLY A 107 -3.37 16.58 2.95
N GLN A 108 -3.95 15.44 2.57
CA GLN A 108 -3.21 14.20 2.32
C GLN A 108 -2.59 14.23 0.93
N ALA A 109 -1.29 13.95 0.85
CA ALA A 109 -0.57 13.91 -0.41
C ALA A 109 -0.92 12.65 -1.22
N TYR A 110 -1.06 12.81 -2.53
CA TYR A 110 -1.16 11.72 -3.48
C TYR A 110 -0.47 12.09 -4.79
N PHE A 111 -0.15 11.09 -5.60
CA PHE A 111 0.51 11.29 -6.89
C PHE A 111 -0.44 10.91 -8.03
N LYS A 112 -0.47 11.76 -9.06
CA LYS A 112 -1.26 11.49 -10.26
C LYS A 112 -0.67 10.29 -10.99
N ARG A 113 -1.55 9.41 -11.47
CA ARG A 113 -1.20 8.27 -12.32
C ARG A 113 -1.44 8.62 -13.77
N ASP A 114 -0.52 8.23 -14.62
CA ASP A 114 -0.64 8.43 -16.06
C ASP A 114 -1.32 7.20 -16.69
N ARG A 115 -2.51 7.43 -17.23
CA ARG A 115 -3.27 6.39 -17.93
C ARG A 115 -2.50 5.77 -19.09
N GLN A 116 -1.67 6.54 -19.80
CA GLN A 116 -0.93 6.01 -20.95
C GLN A 116 0.16 5.05 -20.50
N VAL A 117 0.85 5.35 -19.41
CA VAL A 117 1.82 4.45 -18.77
C VAL A 117 1.15 3.12 -18.42
N ALA A 118 -0.02 3.17 -17.78
CA ALA A 118 -0.76 1.96 -17.45
C ALA A 118 -1.20 1.17 -18.70
N ILE A 119 -1.69 1.84 -19.75
CA ILE A 119 -2.04 1.19 -21.02
C ILE A 119 -0.81 0.57 -21.67
N ASN A 120 0.35 1.20 -21.63
CA ASN A 120 1.60 0.66 -22.15
C ASN A 120 2.00 -0.62 -21.41
N ALA A 121 1.91 -0.65 -20.09
CA ALA A 121 2.17 -1.85 -19.28
C ALA A 121 1.21 -3.00 -19.64
N LEU A 122 -0.09 -2.73 -19.78
CA LEU A 122 -1.06 -3.72 -20.23
C LEU A 122 -0.76 -4.25 -21.65
N ASN A 123 -0.34 -3.37 -22.57
CA ASN A 123 0.10 -3.77 -23.92
C ASN A 123 1.36 -4.66 -23.86
N HIS A 124 2.35 -4.31 -23.01
CA HIS A 124 3.54 -5.13 -22.82
C HIS A 124 3.19 -6.54 -22.34
N ALA A 125 2.26 -6.66 -21.40
CA ALA A 125 1.75 -7.93 -20.90
C ALA A 125 0.80 -8.63 -21.90
N SER A 126 0.56 -8.03 -23.08
CA SER A 126 -0.39 -8.54 -24.10
C SER A 126 -1.80 -8.78 -23.55
N PHE A 127 -2.25 -7.97 -22.60
CA PHE A 127 -3.54 -8.11 -21.90
C PHE A 127 -3.73 -9.50 -21.28
N LYS A 128 -2.67 -10.04 -20.68
CA LYS A 128 -2.69 -11.28 -19.91
C LYS A 128 -2.38 -11.02 -18.45
N CYS A 129 -2.90 -11.87 -17.56
CA CYS A 129 -2.56 -11.80 -16.15
C CYS A 129 -1.10 -12.23 -15.93
N GLU A 130 -0.32 -11.41 -15.24
CA GLU A 130 1.10 -11.71 -15.00
C GLU A 130 1.32 -12.73 -13.88
N ILE A 131 0.31 -13.03 -13.06
CA ILE A 131 0.36 -14.16 -12.13
C ILE A 131 0.30 -15.47 -12.93
N ASP A 132 -0.77 -15.64 -13.71
CA ASP A 132 -0.95 -16.79 -14.61
C ASP A 132 -1.60 -16.31 -15.92
N PRO A 133 -0.89 -16.41 -17.08
CA PRO A 133 -1.43 -16.04 -18.38
C PRO A 133 -2.67 -16.85 -18.84
N GLN A 134 -2.98 -17.96 -18.15
CA GLN A 134 -4.15 -18.80 -18.41
C GLN A 134 -5.41 -18.30 -17.71
N HIS A 135 -5.30 -17.33 -16.80
CA HIS A 135 -6.46 -16.79 -16.10
C HIS A 135 -7.47 -16.19 -17.09
N LYS A 136 -8.69 -16.71 -17.03
CA LYS A 136 -9.79 -16.24 -17.88
C LYS A 136 -10.37 -14.95 -17.33
N THR A 137 -10.69 -14.05 -18.24
CA THR A 137 -11.37 -12.79 -17.94
C THR A 137 -12.40 -12.50 -19.03
N PHE A 138 -13.31 -11.57 -18.81
CA PHE A 138 -14.27 -11.18 -19.84
C PHE A 138 -13.62 -10.30 -20.91
N ILE A 139 -14.26 -10.28 -22.08
CA ILE A 139 -13.82 -9.45 -23.20
C ILE A 139 -14.50 -8.08 -23.13
N ARG A 140 -13.72 -7.03 -23.27
CA ARG A 140 -14.15 -5.63 -23.24
C ARG A 140 -15.01 -5.33 -24.48
N LYS A 141 -16.14 -4.64 -24.28
CA LYS A 141 -17.04 -4.26 -25.38
C LYS A 141 -16.44 -3.25 -26.38
N LYS A 142 -15.49 -2.42 -25.93
CA LYS A 142 -14.99 -1.27 -26.71
C LYS A 142 -13.91 -1.62 -27.72
N ASP A 143 -13.13 -2.63 -27.45
CA ASP A 143 -11.93 -2.95 -28.23
C ASP A 143 -11.68 -4.46 -28.38
N SER A 144 -12.57 -5.29 -27.84
CA SER A 144 -12.47 -6.74 -27.87
C SER A 144 -11.21 -7.33 -27.24
N LEU A 145 -10.56 -6.56 -26.36
CA LEU A 145 -9.42 -7.02 -25.59
C LEU A 145 -9.87 -7.73 -24.30
N PRO A 146 -9.07 -8.68 -23.78
CA PRO A 146 -9.29 -9.20 -22.44
C PRO A 146 -9.28 -8.07 -21.40
N TYR A 147 -10.18 -8.14 -20.41
CA TYR A 147 -10.19 -7.16 -19.34
C TYR A 147 -9.08 -7.45 -18.35
N MET A 148 -8.17 -6.52 -18.21
CA MET A 148 -7.11 -6.53 -17.20
C MET A 148 -7.11 -5.22 -16.44
N GLU A 149 -6.63 -5.27 -15.21
CA GLU A 149 -6.45 -4.14 -14.32
C GLU A 149 -4.96 -3.85 -14.16
N ALA A 150 -4.62 -2.58 -14.26
CA ALA A 150 -3.26 -2.12 -14.00
C ALA A 150 -3.07 -1.93 -12.49
N HIS A 151 -1.99 -2.47 -11.94
CA HIS A 151 -1.65 -2.38 -10.53
C HIS A 151 -0.20 -1.95 -10.35
N HIS A 152 0.05 -0.92 -9.54
CA HIS A 152 1.41 -0.51 -9.18
C HIS A 152 1.95 -1.47 -8.12
N LEU A 153 2.96 -2.27 -8.48
CA LEU A 153 3.58 -3.25 -7.57
C LEU A 153 4.21 -2.57 -6.35
N ILE A 154 4.92 -1.47 -6.54
CA ILE A 154 5.27 -0.55 -5.45
C ILE A 154 4.17 0.50 -5.42
N PRO A 155 3.33 0.56 -4.37
CA PRO A 155 2.20 1.46 -4.34
C PRO A 155 2.62 2.93 -4.41
N MET A 156 1.91 3.72 -5.22
CA MET A 156 2.18 5.15 -5.42
C MET A 156 2.11 5.98 -4.12
N ALA A 157 1.46 5.46 -3.09
CA ALA A 157 1.43 6.07 -1.77
C ALA A 157 2.83 6.23 -1.13
N PHE A 158 3.79 5.44 -1.59
CA PHE A 158 5.18 5.47 -1.10
C PHE A 158 6.15 6.22 -2.03
N GLN A 159 5.64 6.93 -3.04
CA GLN A 159 6.46 7.69 -3.99
C GLN A 159 7.50 8.61 -3.32
N ASN A 160 7.19 9.17 -2.17
CA ASN A 160 8.11 10.06 -1.46
C ASN A 160 9.39 9.37 -0.95
N GLU A 161 9.37 8.05 -0.81
CA GLU A 161 10.53 7.26 -0.39
C GLU A 161 11.51 7.00 -1.54
N PHE A 162 11.14 7.36 -2.78
CA PHE A 162 11.94 7.15 -3.98
C PHE A 162 12.32 8.46 -4.65
N GLU A 163 13.49 8.50 -5.24
CA GLU A 163 14.02 9.65 -5.97
C GLU A 163 13.29 9.82 -7.31
N TYR A 164 13.05 8.71 -8.01
CA TYR A 164 12.42 8.68 -9.33
C TYR A 164 10.96 8.23 -9.26
N SER A 165 10.27 8.41 -10.39
CA SER A 165 8.83 8.10 -10.50
C SER A 165 8.55 6.62 -10.34
N LEU A 166 7.58 6.27 -9.48
CA LEU A 166 6.98 4.95 -9.42
C LEU A 166 5.91 4.73 -10.49
N ASP A 167 5.43 5.81 -11.15
CA ASP A 167 4.46 5.73 -12.25
C ASP A 167 5.18 5.48 -13.56
N ILE A 168 5.70 4.26 -13.70
CA ILE A 168 6.44 3.73 -14.84
C ILE A 168 5.94 2.33 -15.19
N GLU A 169 6.10 1.94 -16.44
CA GLU A 169 5.61 0.67 -16.95
C GLU A 169 6.23 -0.54 -16.24
N GLU A 170 7.49 -0.42 -15.82
CA GLU A 170 8.21 -1.48 -15.10
C GLU A 170 7.63 -1.75 -13.70
N ASN A 171 6.98 -0.75 -13.10
CA ASN A 171 6.31 -0.88 -11.81
C ASN A 171 4.84 -1.27 -11.93
N ILE A 172 4.28 -1.23 -13.13
CA ILE A 172 2.86 -1.58 -13.33
C ILE A 172 2.76 -3.00 -13.85
N VAL A 173 1.93 -3.80 -13.19
CA VAL A 173 1.62 -5.18 -13.55
C VAL A 173 0.20 -5.32 -14.06
N SER A 174 0.01 -6.23 -15.02
CA SER A 174 -1.30 -6.55 -15.61
C SER A 174 -1.93 -7.71 -14.86
N LEU A 175 -3.08 -7.51 -14.25
CA LEU A 175 -3.75 -8.52 -13.43
C LEU A 175 -5.19 -8.73 -13.88
N CYS A 176 -5.69 -9.98 -13.80
CA CYS A 176 -7.13 -10.19 -13.82
C CYS A 176 -7.75 -9.66 -12.54
N SER A 177 -9.05 -9.34 -12.56
CA SER A 177 -9.73 -8.76 -11.39
C SER A 177 -9.62 -9.64 -10.13
N ASN A 178 -9.57 -10.97 -10.28
CA ASN A 178 -9.41 -11.87 -9.14
C ASN A 178 -8.05 -11.68 -8.48
N CYS A 179 -6.94 -11.76 -9.25
CA CYS A 179 -5.59 -11.57 -8.70
C CYS A 179 -5.38 -10.14 -8.17
N HIS A 180 -5.97 -9.12 -8.81
CA HIS A 180 -5.90 -7.74 -8.32
C HIS A 180 -6.58 -7.60 -6.95
N ASN A 181 -7.78 -8.14 -6.79
CA ASN A 181 -8.45 -8.14 -5.49
C ASN A 181 -7.72 -9.03 -4.46
N GLU A 182 -7.14 -10.15 -4.88
CA GLU A 182 -6.38 -11.03 -4.00
C GLU A 182 -5.13 -10.35 -3.43
N ILE A 183 -4.43 -9.53 -4.20
CA ILE A 183 -3.30 -8.71 -3.70
C ILE A 183 -3.76 -7.77 -2.59
N HIS A 184 -4.95 -7.17 -2.71
CA HIS A 184 -5.44 -6.20 -1.72
C HIS A 184 -6.12 -6.85 -0.51
N TYR A 185 -6.80 -7.99 -0.69
CA TYR A 185 -7.73 -8.54 0.32
C TYR A 185 -7.55 -10.04 0.56
N GLY A 186 -6.70 -10.70 -0.20
CA GLY A 186 -6.54 -12.15 -0.14
C GLY A 186 -5.56 -12.60 0.94
N LYS A 187 -5.79 -13.81 1.46
CA LYS A 187 -4.89 -14.44 2.44
C LYS A 187 -3.50 -14.75 1.85
N ASN A 188 -3.43 -15.04 0.55
CA ASN A 188 -2.18 -15.48 -0.12
C ASN A 188 -1.49 -14.33 -0.89
N ASN A 189 -1.79 -13.07 -0.55
CA ASN A 189 -1.25 -11.90 -1.23
C ASN A 189 0.29 -11.83 -1.20
N LYS A 190 0.93 -12.29 -0.11
CA LYS A 190 2.40 -12.37 0.03
C LYS A 190 3.05 -13.18 -1.09
N GLU A 191 2.46 -14.33 -1.44
CA GLU A 191 2.96 -15.19 -2.53
C GLU A 191 2.84 -14.50 -3.90
N LEU A 192 1.71 -13.84 -4.15
CA LEU A 192 1.47 -13.11 -5.40
C LEU A 192 2.47 -11.95 -5.56
N ILE A 193 2.62 -11.14 -4.50
CA ILE A 193 3.54 -9.99 -4.49
C ILE A 193 4.97 -10.47 -4.70
N THR A 194 5.38 -11.54 -4.01
CA THR A 194 6.72 -12.14 -4.17
C THR A 194 6.96 -12.61 -5.60
N ALA A 195 5.99 -13.28 -6.21
CA ALA A 195 6.10 -13.74 -7.60
C ALA A 195 6.24 -12.57 -8.58
N LEU A 196 5.49 -11.50 -8.39
CA LEU A 196 5.57 -10.29 -9.21
C LEU A 196 6.89 -9.55 -8.98
N TYR A 197 7.35 -9.42 -7.73
CA TYR A 197 8.63 -8.81 -7.39
C TYR A 197 9.79 -9.50 -8.11
N ASN A 198 9.85 -10.82 -8.06
CA ASN A 198 10.91 -11.60 -8.72
C ASN A 198 10.96 -11.37 -10.24
N LYS A 199 9.82 -11.07 -10.87
CA LYS A 199 9.74 -10.70 -12.28
C LYS A 199 10.21 -9.27 -12.56
N ARG A 200 10.07 -8.37 -11.60
CA ARG A 200 10.23 -6.92 -11.76
C ARG A 200 11.49 -6.34 -11.14
N GLU A 201 12.12 -7.02 -10.19
CA GLU A 201 13.28 -6.52 -9.44
C GLU A 201 14.38 -5.93 -10.35
N LYS A 202 14.80 -6.67 -11.38
CA LYS A 202 15.85 -6.22 -12.30
C LYS A 202 15.40 -5.02 -13.12
N LEU A 203 14.16 -4.95 -13.52
CA LEU A 203 13.60 -3.85 -14.29
C LEU A 203 13.52 -2.58 -13.43
N LEU A 204 13.06 -2.71 -12.18
CA LEU A 204 13.01 -1.62 -11.21
C LEU A 204 14.41 -1.08 -10.90
N LYS A 205 15.38 -1.97 -10.65
CA LYS A 205 16.78 -1.56 -10.43
C LYS A 205 17.38 -0.82 -11.64
N ALA A 206 17.05 -1.22 -12.86
CA ALA A 206 17.47 -0.51 -14.07
C ALA A 206 16.90 0.93 -14.13
N LYS A 207 15.78 1.19 -13.42
CA LYS A 207 15.17 2.52 -13.27
C LYS A 207 15.62 3.25 -12.00
N LYS A 208 16.67 2.78 -11.34
CA LYS A 208 17.17 3.30 -10.07
C LYS A 208 16.12 3.25 -8.93
N ILE A 209 15.18 2.31 -9.04
CA ILE A 209 14.21 2.00 -7.99
C ILE A 209 14.73 0.73 -7.33
N ASP A 210 15.44 0.90 -6.22
CA ASP A 210 15.96 -0.20 -5.42
C ASP A 210 15.09 -0.40 -4.17
N ILE A 211 14.53 -1.58 -4.04
CA ILE A 211 13.68 -1.97 -2.92
C ILE A 211 13.89 -3.45 -2.64
N SER A 212 14.00 -3.84 -1.36
CA SER A 212 14.01 -5.25 -0.98
C SER A 212 12.60 -5.83 -0.98
N LEU A 213 12.48 -7.16 -1.12
CA LEU A 213 11.20 -7.85 -1.01
C LEU A 213 10.54 -7.59 0.35
N GLU A 214 11.32 -7.65 1.43
CA GLU A 214 10.84 -7.38 2.78
C GLU A 214 10.22 -5.96 2.90
N LYS A 215 10.92 -4.96 2.37
CA LYS A 215 10.41 -3.58 2.35
C LYS A 215 9.16 -3.46 1.48
N LEU A 216 9.09 -4.13 0.34
CA LEU A 216 7.90 -4.15 -0.50
C LEU A 216 6.71 -4.79 0.25
N LEU A 217 6.91 -5.94 0.89
CA LEU A 217 5.87 -6.62 1.66
C LEU A 217 5.35 -5.74 2.81
N SER A 218 6.22 -4.96 3.46
CA SER A 218 5.80 -4.03 4.51
C SER A 218 4.83 -2.94 4.03
N TYR A 219 4.83 -2.61 2.73
CA TYR A 219 3.87 -1.66 2.15
C TYR A 219 2.45 -2.23 2.02
N TYR A 220 2.33 -3.55 2.07
CA TYR A 220 1.08 -4.30 2.04
C TYR A 220 0.66 -4.82 3.42
N ASP A 221 1.28 -4.28 4.50
CA ASP A 221 1.06 -4.70 5.89
C ASP A 221 1.38 -6.19 6.16
N LEU A 222 2.24 -6.78 5.32
CA LEU A 222 2.65 -8.19 5.40
C LEU A 222 4.02 -8.29 6.08
N ASN A 223 4.03 -8.23 7.39
CA ASN A 223 5.23 -8.51 8.18
C ASN A 223 5.35 -10.01 8.48
N GLU A 224 6.59 -10.49 8.67
CA GLU A 224 6.90 -11.93 8.87
C GLU A 224 6.16 -12.61 10.05
N ASN A 225 5.42 -11.86 10.86
CA ASN A 225 4.75 -12.34 12.07
C ASN A 225 3.27 -12.70 11.88
N ASP A 226 2.72 -12.63 10.67
CA ASP A 226 1.29 -12.91 10.42
C ASP A 226 1.00 -14.37 10.03
N ASP A 227 1.99 -15.28 10.16
CA ASP A 227 1.85 -16.73 9.87
C ASP A 227 1.44 -17.56 11.11
N ASN A 228 0.64 -17.00 12.06
CA ASN A 228 0.06 -17.75 13.19
C ASN A 228 -1.46 -17.74 13.18
#